data_420ca8530f1bff1c1c50abf057b39025
#
_entry.id   420ca8530f1bff1c1c50abf057b39025
#
_cell.length_a   1.000
_cell.length_b   1.000
_cell.length_c   1.000
_cell.angle_alpha   90.00
_cell.angle_beta   90.00
_cell.angle_gamma   90.00
#
_symmetry.space_group_name_H-M   'P 1'
#
loop_
_entity.id
_entity.type
_entity.pdbx_description
1 polymer ?
#
loop_
_entity_poly.entity_id
_entity_poly.type
_entity_poly.pdbx_seq_one_letter_code
_entity_poly.pdbx_strand_id
1 'polypeptide(L)'
;VAVGRQEVPAPYFGAKSAGDRPLVEVWTGSEWQLQRSTVPDGTAEAQLAGVDCASSSACVAVGTVAGRSGKDRVLTQFWDGSAWKVVVLPRSRSTEDPALYDVACTSPTACTAVGHRTYELGEFLSLIAPLILRWDGHEWSFEPSANNGNLRETELGGIACPSTQRCIAVGSERQADGTKSPFAEVRDGASWYVMRTSDPKGTPDAELYDVACPSLQRCIAVGFYAKGPDARPLIQSWDGAGWTTVPAPSPPGASSSVLTTIACDAPDHCLAGGIYRSTSPTEHAYSARWDGTTWTIVPMPGGIGSA
;
A
#
# COMPACT_ATOMS: atom_id res chain seq x y z
N VAL A 1 6.77 0.84 -13.72
CA VAL A 1 6.48 -0.56 -13.36
C VAL A 1 5.18 -0.60 -12.61
N ALA A 2 4.36 -1.63 -12.86
CA ALA A 2 3.17 -1.94 -12.08
C ALA A 2 3.27 -3.38 -11.58
N VAL A 3 2.69 -3.64 -10.41
CA VAL A 3 2.67 -4.98 -9.82
C VAL A 3 1.28 -5.34 -9.33
N GLY A 4 1.05 -6.63 -9.16
CA GLY A 4 -0.22 -7.16 -8.70
C GLY A 4 -0.25 -8.67 -8.64
N ARG A 5 -1.42 -9.24 -8.91
CA ARG A 5 -1.63 -10.68 -9.00
C ARG A 5 -2.36 -11.05 -10.27
N GLN A 6 -2.08 -12.24 -10.76
CA GLN A 6 -2.78 -12.87 -11.85
C GLN A 6 -3.34 -14.21 -11.36
N GLU A 7 -4.64 -14.40 -11.53
CA GLU A 7 -5.25 -15.71 -11.31
C GLU A 7 -4.81 -16.66 -12.42
N VAL A 8 -4.29 -17.82 -12.05
CA VAL A 8 -3.98 -18.89 -12.99
C VAL A 8 -5.18 -19.82 -13.07
N PRO A 9 -5.92 -19.82 -14.19
CA PRO A 9 -7.10 -20.65 -14.33
C PRO A 9 -6.75 -22.11 -14.19
N ALA A 10 -7.72 -22.89 -13.69
CA ALA A 10 -7.61 -24.34 -13.64
C ALA A 10 -7.37 -24.91 -15.05
N PRO A 11 -6.46 -25.87 -15.21
CA PRO A 11 -6.10 -26.41 -16.53
C PRO A 11 -7.26 -27.15 -17.21
N TYR A 12 -8.29 -27.55 -16.46
CA TYR A 12 -9.51 -28.19 -16.98
C TYR A 12 -10.66 -28.04 -15.96
N PHE A 13 -11.89 -28.20 -16.43
CA PHE A 13 -13.08 -28.07 -15.58
C PHE A 13 -13.04 -29.11 -14.44
N GLY A 14 -13.13 -28.61 -13.19
CA GLY A 14 -13.05 -29.42 -11.98
C GLY A 14 -11.66 -29.54 -11.35
N ALA A 15 -10.61 -29.04 -12.00
CA ALA A 15 -9.31 -28.90 -11.35
C ALA A 15 -9.34 -27.66 -10.41
N LYS A 16 -8.53 -27.73 -9.34
CA LYS A 16 -8.28 -26.53 -8.51
C LYS A 16 -7.48 -25.50 -9.33
N SER A 17 -7.80 -24.22 -9.16
CA SER A 17 -6.95 -23.12 -9.63
C SER A 17 -5.51 -23.37 -9.18
N ALA A 18 -4.55 -23.02 -10.02
CA ALA A 18 -3.13 -23.09 -9.64
C ALA A 18 -2.74 -22.02 -8.60
N GLY A 19 -3.71 -21.23 -8.15
CA GLY A 19 -3.54 -20.12 -7.21
C GLY A 19 -3.05 -18.82 -7.89
N ASP A 20 -3.03 -17.76 -7.14
CA ASP A 20 -2.56 -16.47 -7.63
C ASP A 20 -1.05 -16.47 -7.87
N ARG A 21 -0.60 -15.79 -8.93
CA ARG A 21 0.80 -15.57 -9.24
C ARG A 21 1.12 -14.08 -9.29
N PRO A 22 2.34 -13.67 -8.92
CA PRO A 22 2.75 -12.28 -9.03
C PRO A 22 2.67 -11.82 -10.48
N LEU A 23 2.07 -10.65 -10.68
CA LEU A 23 2.03 -9.95 -11.95
C LEU A 23 3.01 -8.78 -11.88
N VAL A 24 3.84 -8.64 -12.90
CA VAL A 24 4.70 -7.48 -13.09
C VAL A 24 4.56 -7.00 -14.53
N GLU A 25 4.28 -5.72 -14.71
CA GLU A 25 4.20 -5.06 -16.01
C GLU A 25 5.10 -3.83 -16.04
N VAL A 26 5.73 -3.61 -17.15
CA VAL A 26 6.61 -2.46 -17.39
C VAL A 26 6.09 -1.66 -18.57
N TRP A 27 5.96 -0.35 -18.38
CA TRP A 27 5.64 0.59 -19.44
C TRP A 27 6.88 0.88 -20.28
N THR A 28 6.83 0.60 -21.59
CA THR A 28 7.94 0.80 -22.53
C THR A 28 8.01 2.20 -23.13
N GLY A 29 7.06 3.07 -22.78
CA GLY A 29 6.84 4.36 -23.42
C GLY A 29 5.65 4.35 -24.38
N SER A 30 5.20 3.17 -24.83
CA SER A 30 4.09 3.00 -25.78
C SER A 30 3.09 1.93 -25.37
N GLU A 31 3.52 0.89 -24.64
CA GLU A 31 2.69 -0.23 -24.22
C GLU A 31 3.15 -0.83 -22.88
N TRP A 32 2.27 -1.54 -22.20
CA TRP A 32 2.57 -2.35 -21.05
C TRP A 32 3.04 -3.73 -21.49
N GLN A 33 4.18 -4.19 -20.97
CA GLN A 33 4.73 -5.50 -21.25
C GLN A 33 4.86 -6.32 -19.97
N LEU A 34 4.34 -7.55 -20.02
CA LEU A 34 4.49 -8.52 -18.95
C LEU A 34 5.95 -8.91 -18.75
N GLN A 35 6.43 -8.86 -17.52
CA GLN A 35 7.71 -9.40 -17.11
C GLN A 35 7.53 -10.65 -16.26
N ARG A 36 8.44 -11.62 -16.47
CA ARG A 36 8.45 -12.83 -15.66
C ARG A 36 8.90 -12.51 -14.23
N SER A 37 8.03 -12.79 -13.29
CA SER A 37 8.33 -12.77 -11.86
C SER A 37 8.61 -14.18 -11.36
N THR A 38 9.44 -14.31 -10.33
CA THR A 38 9.78 -15.59 -9.70
C THR A 38 9.19 -15.66 -8.30
N VAL A 39 8.90 -16.85 -7.81
CA VAL A 39 8.43 -17.11 -6.45
C VAL A 39 9.29 -18.16 -5.78
N PRO A 40 9.37 -18.17 -4.45
CA PRO A 40 10.07 -19.24 -3.73
C PRO A 40 9.48 -20.62 -4.03
N ASP A 41 10.31 -21.65 -4.03
CA ASP A 41 9.87 -23.03 -4.19
C ASP A 41 8.85 -23.41 -3.11
N GLY A 42 7.83 -24.17 -3.53
CA GLY A 42 6.77 -24.60 -2.62
C GLY A 42 5.70 -23.55 -2.30
N THR A 43 5.71 -22.40 -2.99
CA THR A 43 4.65 -21.39 -2.89
C THR A 43 3.34 -21.92 -3.46
N ALA A 44 2.25 -21.79 -2.68
CA ALA A 44 0.90 -22.12 -3.13
C ALA A 44 0.30 -20.95 -3.92
N GLU A 45 0.36 -19.74 -3.35
CA GLU A 45 -0.15 -18.49 -3.91
C GLU A 45 0.81 -17.36 -3.60
N ALA A 46 0.90 -16.38 -4.50
CA ALA A 46 1.74 -15.21 -4.29
C ALA A 46 1.16 -13.98 -4.99
N GLN A 47 1.27 -12.85 -4.34
CA GLN A 47 0.88 -11.56 -4.88
C GLN A 47 1.93 -10.50 -4.55
N LEU A 48 2.05 -9.51 -5.42
CA LEU A 48 2.79 -8.28 -5.15
C LEU A 48 1.78 -7.15 -4.89
N ALA A 49 2.09 -6.29 -3.94
CA ALA A 49 1.21 -5.20 -3.52
C ALA A 49 1.81 -3.82 -3.83
N GLY A 50 3.13 -3.65 -3.61
CA GLY A 50 3.83 -2.39 -3.85
C GLY A 50 5.10 -2.58 -4.68
N VAL A 51 5.48 -1.53 -5.41
CA VAL A 51 6.71 -1.48 -6.19
C VAL A 51 7.26 -0.05 -6.24
N ASP A 52 8.56 0.08 -6.05
CA ASP A 52 9.25 1.35 -6.30
C ASP A 52 10.59 1.12 -7.01
N CYS A 53 11.00 2.09 -7.82
CA CYS A 53 12.18 2.03 -8.66
C CYS A 53 13.10 3.22 -8.38
N ALA A 54 14.23 2.97 -7.76
CA ALA A 54 15.29 3.97 -7.61
C ALA A 54 15.95 4.33 -8.96
N SER A 55 15.86 3.43 -9.94
CA SER A 55 16.30 3.64 -11.33
C SER A 55 15.64 2.62 -12.26
N SER A 56 15.82 2.77 -13.57
CA SER A 56 15.33 1.79 -14.57
C SER A 56 15.94 0.38 -14.43
N SER A 57 17.06 0.25 -13.72
CA SER A 57 17.75 -1.00 -13.45
C SER A 57 17.72 -1.44 -11.99
N ALA A 58 16.99 -0.73 -11.13
CA ALA A 58 16.90 -1.04 -9.71
C ALA A 58 15.50 -0.74 -9.18
N CYS A 59 14.65 -1.77 -9.16
CA CYS A 59 13.32 -1.70 -8.55
C CYS A 59 13.20 -2.75 -7.45
N VAL A 60 12.34 -2.47 -6.49
CA VAL A 60 11.93 -3.38 -5.43
C VAL A 60 10.43 -3.57 -5.49
N ALA A 61 9.99 -4.81 -5.47
CA ALA A 61 8.58 -5.16 -5.34
C ALA A 61 8.36 -5.98 -4.07
N VAL A 62 7.27 -5.72 -3.38
CA VAL A 62 6.93 -6.35 -2.10
C VAL A 62 5.50 -6.89 -2.11
N GLY A 63 5.26 -7.88 -1.27
CA GLY A 63 3.94 -8.50 -1.15
C GLY A 63 3.95 -9.69 -0.22
N THR A 64 3.16 -10.71 -0.55
CA THR A 64 2.90 -11.87 0.30
C THR A 64 2.93 -13.16 -0.50
N VAL A 65 3.41 -14.23 0.12
CA VAL A 65 3.28 -15.61 -0.39
C VAL A 65 2.56 -16.46 0.65
N ALA A 66 1.56 -17.20 0.21
CA ALA A 66 0.93 -18.22 1.02
C ALA A 66 1.77 -19.50 1.00
N GLY A 67 2.22 -19.94 2.17
CA GLY A 67 2.95 -21.19 2.32
C GLY A 67 2.00 -22.39 2.30
N ARG A 68 2.52 -23.58 1.93
CA ARG A 68 1.76 -24.84 1.97
C ARG A 68 1.26 -25.21 3.38
N SER A 69 1.86 -24.63 4.42
CA SER A 69 1.44 -24.79 5.82
C SER A 69 0.28 -23.88 6.23
N GLY A 70 -0.26 -23.06 5.32
CA GLY A 70 -1.34 -22.10 5.59
C GLY A 70 -0.89 -20.83 6.32
N LYS A 71 0.43 -20.63 6.51
CA LYS A 71 0.99 -19.39 7.07
C LYS A 71 1.60 -18.54 5.96
N ASP A 72 1.28 -17.27 5.97
CA ASP A 72 1.80 -16.30 5.03
C ASP A 72 3.23 -15.90 5.37
N ARG A 73 3.96 -15.48 4.36
CA ARG A 73 5.31 -14.94 4.45
C ARG A 73 5.42 -13.73 3.53
N VAL A 74 6.24 -12.78 3.88
CA VAL A 74 6.53 -11.67 2.98
C VAL A 74 7.25 -12.15 1.72
N LEU A 75 6.90 -11.55 0.59
CA LEU A 75 7.57 -11.67 -0.68
C LEU A 75 8.31 -10.38 -0.96
N THR A 76 9.61 -10.47 -1.24
CA THR A 76 10.38 -9.33 -1.75
C THR A 76 11.14 -9.75 -2.99
N GLN A 77 11.12 -8.88 -4.01
CA GLN A 77 11.81 -9.11 -5.28
C GLN A 77 12.59 -7.88 -5.69
N PHE A 78 13.75 -8.09 -6.27
CA PHE A 78 14.62 -7.06 -6.81
C PHE A 78 14.77 -7.21 -8.31
N TRP A 79 14.60 -6.13 -9.04
CA TRP A 79 14.95 -5.99 -10.43
C TRP A 79 16.39 -5.48 -10.56
N ASP A 80 17.24 -6.21 -11.26
CA ASP A 80 18.66 -5.86 -11.46
C ASP A 80 18.95 -5.28 -12.86
N GLY A 81 17.89 -4.86 -13.58
CA GLY A 81 17.97 -4.41 -14.97
C GLY A 81 17.78 -5.54 -15.99
N SER A 82 17.77 -6.81 -15.57
CA SER A 82 17.63 -7.97 -16.44
C SER A 82 16.60 -8.99 -15.96
N ALA A 83 16.47 -9.18 -14.66
CA ALA A 83 15.56 -10.16 -14.05
C ALA A 83 15.10 -9.76 -12.66
N TRP A 84 13.89 -10.20 -12.31
CA TRP A 84 13.38 -10.14 -10.94
C TRP A 84 13.92 -11.32 -10.13
N LYS A 85 14.52 -11.00 -8.99
CA LYS A 85 15.13 -11.98 -8.07
C LYS A 85 14.47 -11.91 -6.72
N VAL A 86 14.06 -13.07 -6.18
CA VAL A 86 13.55 -13.15 -4.81
C VAL A 86 14.68 -12.94 -3.82
N VAL A 87 14.47 -12.06 -2.86
CA VAL A 87 15.34 -11.90 -1.70
C VAL A 87 14.62 -12.42 -0.47
N VAL A 88 15.26 -13.39 0.18
CA VAL A 88 14.71 -14.05 1.36
C VAL A 88 14.94 -13.16 2.58
N LEU A 89 13.88 -12.90 3.32
CA LEU A 89 13.96 -12.20 4.59
C LEU A 89 14.63 -13.06 5.67
N PRO A 90 15.29 -12.44 6.64
CA PRO A 90 15.63 -13.12 7.90
C PRO A 90 14.36 -13.76 8.47
N ARG A 91 14.46 -14.99 8.97
CA ARG A 91 13.30 -15.73 9.46
C ARG A 91 12.60 -14.92 10.56
N SER A 92 11.34 -14.52 10.30
CA SER A 92 10.46 -14.07 11.37
C SER A 92 10.17 -15.24 12.33
N ARG A 93 9.80 -14.93 13.56
CA ARG A 93 9.39 -15.96 14.53
C ARG A 93 8.16 -16.71 13.98
N SER A 94 8.09 -18.00 14.18
CA SER A 94 7.11 -18.92 13.57
C SER A 94 5.62 -18.64 13.90
N THR A 95 5.34 -17.65 14.73
CA THR A 95 3.99 -17.27 15.18
C THR A 95 3.43 -16.04 14.48
N GLU A 96 4.20 -15.42 13.57
CA GLU A 96 3.81 -14.21 12.88
C GLU A 96 3.25 -14.54 11.48
N ASP A 97 2.19 -13.83 11.09
CA ASP A 97 1.58 -13.88 9.76
C ASP A 97 1.77 -12.49 9.12
N PRO A 98 2.92 -12.24 8.45
CA PRO A 98 3.29 -10.92 7.97
C PRO A 98 2.82 -10.69 6.53
N ALA A 99 2.43 -9.44 6.24
CA ALA A 99 2.19 -8.94 4.89
C ALA A 99 2.92 -7.61 4.67
N LEU A 100 3.43 -7.39 3.46
CA LEU A 100 3.93 -6.10 3.00
C LEU A 100 2.96 -5.53 1.96
N TYR A 101 2.68 -4.24 2.08
CA TYR A 101 1.74 -3.53 1.24
C TYR A 101 2.41 -2.53 0.31
N ASP A 102 3.47 -1.85 0.79
CA ASP A 102 4.13 -0.82 0.01
C ASP A 102 5.62 -0.72 0.32
N VAL A 103 6.37 -0.07 -0.60
CA VAL A 103 7.81 0.14 -0.51
C VAL A 103 8.20 1.47 -1.14
N ALA A 104 9.12 2.19 -0.50
CA ALA A 104 9.74 3.40 -1.03
C ALA A 104 11.26 3.28 -1.04
N CYS A 105 11.91 3.63 -2.16
CA CYS A 105 13.35 3.53 -2.39
C CYS A 105 13.94 4.90 -2.67
N THR A 106 14.87 5.35 -1.86
CA THR A 106 15.62 6.58 -2.11
C THR A 106 16.91 6.34 -2.89
N SER A 107 17.37 5.09 -2.96
CA SER A 107 18.47 4.61 -3.80
C SER A 107 18.36 3.09 -3.97
N PRO A 108 19.16 2.47 -4.87
CA PRO A 108 19.20 1.01 -5.01
C PRO A 108 19.58 0.25 -3.71
N THR A 109 20.20 0.92 -2.77
CA THR A 109 20.66 0.38 -1.48
C THR A 109 19.92 0.93 -0.29
N ALA A 110 18.84 1.69 -0.48
CA ALA A 110 18.07 2.29 0.61
C ALA A 110 16.59 2.29 0.27
N CYS A 111 15.89 1.23 0.67
CA CYS A 111 14.44 1.12 0.58
C CYS A 111 13.85 0.85 1.96
N THR A 112 12.60 1.27 2.15
CA THR A 112 11.81 0.95 3.33
C THR A 112 10.48 0.37 2.86
N ALA A 113 10.10 -0.78 3.42
CA ALA A 113 8.82 -1.44 3.12
C ALA A 113 7.95 -1.48 4.38
N VAL A 114 6.64 -1.35 4.20
CA VAL A 114 5.67 -1.32 5.29
C VAL A 114 4.52 -2.30 5.07
N GLY A 115 3.87 -2.65 6.18
CA GLY A 115 2.73 -3.54 6.20
C GLY A 115 2.31 -3.86 7.63
N HIS A 116 1.90 -5.10 7.85
CA HIS A 116 1.55 -5.58 9.18
C HIS A 116 2.13 -6.97 9.46
N ARG A 117 2.07 -7.35 10.72
CA ARG A 117 2.30 -8.70 11.22
C ARG A 117 1.29 -9.03 12.30
N THR A 118 0.84 -10.27 12.32
CA THR A 118 -0.14 -10.74 13.30
C THR A 118 0.56 -11.61 14.34
N TYR A 119 0.41 -11.25 15.61
CA TYR A 119 0.87 -12.06 16.74
C TYR A 119 -0.28 -12.87 17.30
N GLU A 120 -0.11 -14.16 17.42
CA GLU A 120 -1.02 -15.02 18.16
C GLU A 120 -0.67 -14.93 19.66
N LEU A 121 -1.57 -14.37 20.46
CA LEU A 121 -1.42 -14.22 21.93
C LEU A 121 -2.14 -15.32 22.72
N GLY A 122 -2.52 -16.41 22.07
CA GLY A 122 -3.27 -17.55 22.60
C GLY A 122 -4.26 -18.10 21.59
N GLU A 123 -5.11 -19.05 22.01
CA GLU A 123 -6.04 -19.73 21.10
C GLU A 123 -7.09 -18.80 20.45
N PHE A 124 -7.40 -17.65 21.07
CA PHE A 124 -8.52 -16.78 20.63
C PHE A 124 -8.15 -15.29 20.52
N LEU A 125 -6.88 -14.95 20.72
CA LEU A 125 -6.43 -13.56 20.70
C LEU A 125 -5.27 -13.39 19.73
N SER A 126 -5.48 -12.59 18.71
CA SER A 126 -4.43 -12.11 17.80
C SER A 126 -4.31 -10.59 17.88
N LEU A 127 -3.12 -10.08 17.69
CA LEU A 127 -2.82 -8.65 17.63
C LEU A 127 -2.16 -8.33 16.30
N ILE A 128 -2.71 -7.34 15.59
CA ILE A 128 -2.10 -6.78 14.37
C ILE A 128 -1.17 -5.65 14.78
N ALA A 129 0.08 -5.71 14.38
CA ALA A 129 1.09 -4.70 14.66
C ALA A 129 1.79 -4.25 13.36
N PRO A 130 2.29 -3.01 13.30
CA PRO A 130 3.03 -2.52 12.15
C PRO A 130 4.26 -3.38 11.84
N LEU A 131 4.51 -3.59 10.57
CA LEU A 131 5.74 -4.19 10.06
C LEU A 131 6.49 -3.15 9.24
N ILE A 132 7.73 -2.87 9.64
CA ILE A 132 8.64 -2.00 8.89
C ILE A 132 9.92 -2.77 8.63
N LEU A 133 10.31 -2.81 7.37
CA LEU A 133 11.55 -3.43 6.93
C LEU A 133 12.41 -2.39 6.21
N ARG A 134 13.72 -2.42 6.47
CA ARG A 134 14.71 -1.60 5.80
C ARG A 134 15.69 -2.45 5.01
N TRP A 135 15.93 -2.04 3.78
CA TRP A 135 16.95 -2.57 2.87
C TRP A 135 18.20 -1.71 2.89
N ASP A 136 19.37 -2.31 3.07
CA ASP A 136 20.68 -1.64 3.10
C ASP A 136 21.54 -1.87 1.84
N GLY A 137 20.98 -2.55 0.84
CA GLY A 137 21.66 -2.97 -0.38
C GLY A 137 22.10 -4.44 -0.37
N HIS A 138 22.03 -5.11 0.79
CA HIS A 138 22.45 -6.49 0.97
C HIS A 138 21.37 -7.36 1.62
N GLU A 139 20.74 -6.82 2.68
CA GLU A 139 19.71 -7.55 3.43
C GLU A 139 18.61 -6.64 3.95
N TRP A 140 17.47 -7.25 4.23
CA TRP A 140 16.36 -6.61 4.93
C TRP A 140 16.53 -6.76 6.44
N SER A 141 16.34 -5.69 7.18
CA SER A 141 16.31 -5.65 8.64
C SER A 141 14.97 -5.12 9.15
N PHE A 142 14.55 -5.59 10.33
CA PHE A 142 13.36 -5.06 11.00
C PHE A 142 13.66 -3.73 11.66
N GLU A 143 12.83 -2.71 11.41
CA GLU A 143 12.82 -1.46 12.16
C GLU A 143 11.63 -1.42 13.13
N PRO A 144 11.81 -0.95 14.37
CA PRO A 144 10.69 -0.78 15.30
C PRO A 144 9.82 0.40 14.87
N SER A 145 8.52 0.19 14.73
CA SER A 145 7.51 1.24 14.58
C SER A 145 7.39 2.06 15.87
N ALA A 146 7.00 3.32 15.76
CA ALA A 146 6.70 4.18 16.91
C ALA A 146 5.54 3.63 17.76
N ASN A 147 4.64 2.85 17.17
CA ASN A 147 3.51 2.20 17.84
C ASN A 147 3.82 0.77 18.32
N ASN A 148 5.09 0.38 18.37
CA ASN A 148 5.52 -0.95 18.78
C ASN A 148 5.33 -1.13 20.31
N GLY A 149 4.35 -1.94 20.69
CA GLY A 149 4.00 -2.20 22.09
C GLY A 149 2.68 -1.57 22.56
N ASN A 150 2.03 -0.81 21.75
CA ASN A 150 0.64 -0.42 21.97
C ASN A 150 -0.27 -1.65 21.69
N LEU A 151 -1.24 -1.92 22.58
CA LEU A 151 -2.18 -3.03 22.41
C LEU A 151 -3.30 -2.72 21.38
N ARG A 152 -3.15 -1.64 20.63
CA ARG A 152 -4.08 -1.28 19.57
C ARG A 152 -3.61 -1.89 18.25
N GLU A 153 -4.53 -2.54 17.57
CA GLU A 153 -4.25 -3.04 16.21
C GLU A 153 -3.92 -1.88 15.27
N THR A 154 -2.73 -1.94 14.69
CA THR A 154 -2.25 -0.92 13.77
C THR A 154 -1.63 -1.58 12.56
N GLU A 155 -2.00 -1.11 11.38
CA GLU A 155 -1.44 -1.54 10.09
C GLU A 155 -0.98 -0.32 9.29
N LEU A 156 0.07 -0.51 8.49
CA LEU A 156 0.60 0.51 7.58
C LEU A 156 0.29 0.10 6.15
N GLY A 157 -0.44 0.95 5.41
CA GLY A 157 -0.86 0.70 4.03
C GLY A 157 0.11 1.24 2.99
N GLY A 158 0.65 2.46 3.21
CA GLY A 158 1.49 3.17 2.25
C GLY A 158 2.69 3.84 2.89
N ILE A 159 3.73 4.09 2.07
CA ILE A 159 4.96 4.78 2.50
C ILE A 159 5.52 5.67 1.42
N ALA A 160 6.02 6.86 1.79
CA ALA A 160 6.83 7.72 0.94
C ALA A 160 8.09 8.17 1.67
N CYS A 161 9.23 8.12 0.99
CA CYS A 161 10.52 8.55 1.52
C CYS A 161 11.08 9.71 0.69
N PRO A 162 10.79 10.98 1.04
CA PRO A 162 11.35 12.14 0.33
C PRO A 162 12.86 12.29 0.52
N SER A 163 13.47 11.57 1.47
CA SER A 163 14.92 11.46 1.62
C SER A 163 15.32 10.18 2.35
N THR A 164 16.62 9.84 2.33
CA THR A 164 17.17 8.67 3.05
C THR A 164 16.99 8.75 4.57
N GLN A 165 16.76 9.94 5.10
CA GLN A 165 16.61 10.19 6.55
C GLN A 165 15.15 10.37 6.96
N ARG A 166 14.24 10.61 6.00
CA ARG A 166 12.85 10.90 6.29
C ARG A 166 11.92 10.07 5.43
N CYS A 167 11.07 9.29 6.09
CA CYS A 167 9.95 8.58 5.49
C CYS A 167 8.67 8.90 6.25
N ILE A 168 7.54 8.88 5.57
CA ILE A 168 6.21 8.96 6.19
C ILE A 168 5.47 7.69 5.80
N ALA A 169 4.97 6.97 6.79
CA ALA A 169 4.11 5.81 6.62
C ALA A 169 2.71 6.12 7.13
N VAL A 170 1.69 5.67 6.41
CA VAL A 170 0.28 5.88 6.74
C VAL A 170 -0.49 4.57 6.78
N GLY A 171 -1.62 4.59 7.49
CA GLY A 171 -2.46 3.42 7.63
C GLY A 171 -3.66 3.66 8.53
N SER A 172 -3.98 2.69 9.37
CA SER A 172 -5.07 2.80 10.35
C SER A 172 -4.70 2.21 11.71
N GLU A 173 -5.33 2.74 12.75
CA GLU A 173 -5.27 2.23 14.11
C GLU A 173 -6.69 1.95 14.62
N ARG A 174 -6.91 0.75 15.21
CA ARG A 174 -8.19 0.39 15.83
C ARG A 174 -8.31 1.06 17.21
N GLN A 175 -9.41 1.75 17.42
CA GLN A 175 -9.72 2.39 18.69
C GLN A 175 -10.36 1.40 19.68
N ALA A 176 -10.47 1.80 20.95
CA ALA A 176 -11.04 0.96 22.01
C ALA A 176 -12.53 0.61 21.81
N ASP A 177 -13.26 1.41 21.04
CA ASP A 177 -14.67 1.17 20.67
C ASP A 177 -14.83 0.28 19.43
N GLY A 178 -13.70 -0.20 18.85
CA GLY A 178 -13.64 -1.06 17.67
C GLY A 178 -13.60 -0.31 16.35
N THR A 179 -13.74 1.02 16.35
CA THR A 179 -13.62 1.84 15.14
C THR A 179 -12.17 1.98 14.69
N LYS A 180 -11.95 2.36 13.43
CA LYS A 180 -10.62 2.64 12.88
C LYS A 180 -10.42 4.14 12.68
N SER A 181 -9.27 4.65 13.08
CA SER A 181 -8.83 6.02 12.83
C SER A 181 -7.62 6.04 11.91
N PRO A 182 -7.46 7.09 11.09
CA PRO A 182 -6.25 7.28 10.29
C PRO A 182 -5.01 7.30 11.20
N PHE A 183 -3.98 6.61 10.78
CA PHE A 183 -2.71 6.54 11.49
C PHE A 183 -1.57 6.99 10.58
N ALA A 184 -0.59 7.70 11.14
CA ALA A 184 0.64 8.03 10.44
C ALA A 184 1.83 8.01 11.40
N GLU A 185 2.97 7.65 10.89
CA GLU A 185 4.25 7.80 11.58
C GLU A 185 5.32 8.34 10.63
N VAL A 186 6.26 9.10 11.18
CA VAL A 186 7.40 9.67 10.47
C VAL A 186 8.69 9.09 10.99
N ARG A 187 9.55 8.68 10.08
CA ARG A 187 10.95 8.41 10.37
C ARG A 187 11.74 9.71 10.29
N ASP A 188 12.51 10.00 11.34
CA ASP A 188 13.48 11.10 11.38
C ASP A 188 14.82 10.56 11.86
N GLY A 189 15.78 10.48 10.95
CA GLY A 189 17.03 9.80 11.20
C GLY A 189 16.84 8.28 11.38
N ALA A 190 17.10 7.79 12.60
CA ALA A 190 17.03 6.36 12.93
C ALA A 190 15.75 5.95 13.68
N SER A 191 14.85 6.88 13.99
CA SER A 191 13.69 6.62 14.85
C SER A 191 12.38 6.98 14.16
N TRP A 192 11.33 6.21 14.48
CA TRP A 192 9.96 6.49 14.05
C TRP A 192 9.19 7.20 15.16
N TYR A 193 8.32 8.12 14.80
CA TYR A 193 7.49 8.92 15.70
C TYR A 193 6.06 8.96 15.18
N VAL A 194 5.07 8.76 16.08
CA VAL A 194 3.66 8.89 15.72
C VAL A 194 3.34 10.33 15.33
N MET A 195 2.68 10.51 14.20
CA MET A 195 2.15 11.78 13.74
C MET A 195 0.64 11.83 14.02
N ARG A 196 0.18 12.96 14.54
CA ARG A 196 -1.25 13.16 14.71
C ARG A 196 -1.91 13.43 13.36
N THR A 197 -2.80 12.54 12.92
CA THR A 197 -3.63 12.70 11.73
C THR A 197 -4.88 13.52 12.02
N SER A 198 -5.61 13.89 10.98
CA SER A 198 -6.88 14.60 11.09
C SER A 198 -8.03 13.60 10.94
N ASP A 199 -8.72 13.29 12.04
CA ASP A 199 -9.91 12.46 11.97
C ASP A 199 -11.06 13.20 11.28
N PRO A 200 -11.72 12.61 10.28
CA PRO A 200 -12.92 13.17 9.71
C PRO A 200 -14.03 13.18 10.77
N LYS A 201 -14.52 14.37 11.13
CA LYS A 201 -15.49 14.52 12.22
C LYS A 201 -16.77 13.72 11.99
N GLY A 202 -17.18 12.94 13.00
CA GLY A 202 -18.46 12.23 13.01
C GLY A 202 -18.47 10.97 12.14
N THR A 203 -17.31 10.41 11.82
CA THR A 203 -17.20 9.15 11.08
C THR A 203 -16.75 8.02 12.00
N PRO A 204 -17.39 6.83 11.91
CA PRO A 204 -17.00 5.68 12.75
C PRO A 204 -15.71 5.02 12.33
N ASP A 205 -15.38 5.04 11.03
CA ASP A 205 -14.19 4.40 10.46
C ASP A 205 -13.54 5.29 9.41
N ALA A 206 -12.22 5.41 9.47
CA ALA A 206 -11.43 6.06 8.45
C ALA A 206 -10.04 5.42 8.37
N GLU A 207 -9.55 5.23 7.15
CA GLU A 207 -8.27 4.58 6.87
C GLU A 207 -7.52 5.35 5.80
N LEU A 208 -6.19 5.36 5.89
CA LEU A 208 -5.30 5.82 4.83
C LEU A 208 -4.65 4.60 4.18
N TYR A 209 -4.63 4.58 2.87
CA TYR A 209 -4.09 3.45 2.10
C TYR A 209 -2.74 3.75 1.49
N ASP A 210 -2.53 5.00 1.05
CA ASP A 210 -1.31 5.38 0.35
C ASP A 210 -0.93 6.83 0.60
N VAL A 211 0.36 7.15 0.41
CA VAL A 211 0.92 8.49 0.63
C VAL A 211 1.99 8.82 -0.42
N ALA A 212 1.95 10.04 -0.95
CA ALA A 212 3.00 10.59 -1.78
C ALA A 212 3.57 11.87 -1.16
N CYS A 213 4.90 11.99 -1.14
CA CYS A 213 5.61 13.15 -0.59
C CYS A 213 6.51 13.77 -1.65
N PRO A 214 6.01 14.71 -2.47
CA PRO A 214 6.84 15.42 -3.46
C PRO A 214 7.90 16.32 -2.81
N SER A 215 7.81 16.59 -1.52
CA SER A 215 8.84 17.27 -0.75
C SER A 215 8.79 16.93 0.74
N LEU A 216 9.79 17.33 1.51
CA LEU A 216 9.85 17.15 2.97
C LEU A 216 8.71 17.85 3.73
N GLN A 217 8.18 18.91 3.18
CA GLN A 217 7.11 19.74 3.77
C GLN A 217 5.75 19.50 3.15
N ARG A 218 5.67 18.65 2.12
CA ARG A 218 4.40 18.40 1.41
C ARG A 218 4.19 16.93 1.20
N CYS A 219 3.17 16.38 1.84
CA CYS A 219 2.70 15.02 1.57
C CYS A 219 1.18 15.03 1.39
N ILE A 220 0.70 14.10 0.63
CA ILE A 220 -0.73 13.86 0.44
C ILE A 220 -0.97 12.38 0.70
N ALA A 221 -1.89 12.07 1.61
CA ALA A 221 -2.34 10.72 1.88
C ALA A 221 -3.79 10.55 1.43
N VAL A 222 -4.10 9.36 0.92
CA VAL A 222 -5.41 9.01 0.38
C VAL A 222 -5.97 7.76 1.04
N GLY A 223 -7.30 7.65 1.05
CA GLY A 223 -7.99 6.53 1.65
C GLY A 223 -9.51 6.70 1.58
N PHE A 224 -10.19 6.32 2.66
CA PHE A 224 -11.63 6.49 2.79
C PHE A 224 -12.04 6.82 4.23
N TYR A 225 -13.28 7.26 4.38
CA TYR A 225 -14.00 7.29 5.65
C TYR A 225 -15.43 6.76 5.46
N ALA A 226 -15.96 6.11 6.50
CA ALA A 226 -17.32 5.59 6.46
C ALA A 226 -18.35 6.71 6.66
N LYS A 227 -19.42 6.66 5.88
CA LYS A 227 -20.60 7.54 6.01
C LYS A 227 -21.87 6.70 5.96
N GLY A 228 -22.31 6.21 7.12
CA GLY A 228 -23.33 5.19 7.19
C GLY A 228 -22.83 3.87 6.56
N PRO A 229 -23.59 3.24 5.65
CA PRO A 229 -23.16 2.02 4.98
C PRO A 229 -22.15 2.27 3.83
N ASP A 230 -21.93 3.51 3.44
CA ASP A 230 -21.12 3.89 2.27
C ASP A 230 -19.75 4.40 2.67
N ALA A 231 -18.76 4.16 1.82
CA ALA A 231 -17.46 4.80 1.92
C ALA A 231 -17.41 6.10 1.12
N ARG A 232 -16.63 7.06 1.61
CA ARG A 232 -16.32 8.33 0.93
C ARG A 232 -14.80 8.47 0.82
N PRO A 233 -14.28 9.05 -0.26
CA PRO A 233 -12.84 9.21 -0.43
C PRO A 233 -12.30 10.18 0.62
N LEU A 234 -11.18 9.84 1.21
CA LEU A 234 -10.43 10.65 2.15
C LEU A 234 -9.15 11.13 1.49
N ILE A 235 -8.90 12.42 1.59
CA ILE A 235 -7.60 13.03 1.24
C ILE A 235 -7.14 13.85 2.45
N GLN A 236 -5.91 13.63 2.86
CA GLN A 236 -5.24 14.45 3.88
C GLN A 236 -3.97 15.06 3.30
N SER A 237 -3.73 16.32 3.58
CA SER A 237 -2.54 17.07 3.18
C SER A 237 -1.69 17.42 4.39
N TRP A 238 -0.40 17.13 4.33
CA TRP A 238 0.63 17.55 5.26
C TRP A 238 1.33 18.80 4.73
N ASP A 239 1.47 19.83 5.54
CA ASP A 239 2.09 21.14 5.21
C ASP A 239 3.45 21.37 5.87
N GLY A 240 4.02 20.34 6.48
CA GLY A 240 5.25 20.43 7.27
C GLY A 240 5.01 20.58 8.77
N ALA A 241 3.78 20.90 9.21
CA ALA A 241 3.41 21.11 10.60
C ALA A 241 2.25 20.21 11.06
N GLY A 242 1.28 19.94 10.18
CA GLY A 242 0.09 19.15 10.53
C GLY A 242 -0.62 18.54 9.32
N TRP A 243 -1.37 17.48 9.61
CA TRP A 243 -2.29 16.90 8.65
C TRP A 243 -3.63 17.62 8.66
N THR A 244 -4.16 17.93 7.51
CA THR A 244 -5.49 18.51 7.32
C THR A 244 -6.30 17.73 6.30
N THR A 245 -7.57 17.44 6.62
CA THR A 245 -8.48 16.83 5.64
C THR A 245 -8.89 17.87 4.61
N VAL A 246 -8.73 17.53 3.34
CA VAL A 246 -9.11 18.36 2.19
C VAL A 246 -10.28 17.72 1.41
N PRO A 247 -11.10 18.52 0.70
CA PRO A 247 -12.20 17.98 -0.10
C PRO A 247 -11.70 16.98 -1.14
N ALA A 248 -12.26 15.77 -1.13
CA ALA A 248 -11.98 14.72 -2.08
C ALA A 248 -13.16 14.55 -3.05
N PRO A 249 -12.95 14.50 -4.38
CA PRO A 249 -14.02 14.33 -5.33
C PRO A 249 -14.48 12.88 -5.38
N SER A 250 -15.80 12.68 -5.54
CA SER A 250 -16.41 11.40 -5.89
C SER A 250 -16.97 11.43 -7.29
N PRO A 251 -16.93 10.32 -8.03
CA PRO A 251 -17.58 10.24 -9.34
C PRO A 251 -19.08 10.56 -9.27
N PRO A 252 -19.65 11.24 -10.26
CA PRO A 252 -21.09 11.50 -10.31
C PRO A 252 -21.91 10.20 -10.21
N GLY A 253 -22.92 10.18 -9.33
CA GLY A 253 -23.76 9.00 -9.11
C GLY A 253 -23.13 7.88 -8.27
N ALA A 254 -21.92 8.07 -7.75
CA ALA A 254 -21.31 7.11 -6.86
C ALA A 254 -22.05 7.04 -5.52
N SER A 255 -22.50 5.85 -5.13
CA SER A 255 -23.02 5.56 -3.79
C SER A 255 -21.86 5.38 -2.80
N SER A 256 -20.77 4.76 -3.23
CA SER A 256 -19.56 4.52 -2.44
C SER A 256 -18.32 4.73 -3.29
N SER A 257 -17.27 5.32 -2.73
CA SER A 257 -15.99 5.49 -3.43
C SER A 257 -14.82 5.57 -2.44
N VAL A 258 -13.68 5.02 -2.82
CA VAL A 258 -12.43 5.01 -2.06
C VAL A 258 -11.27 5.37 -2.96
N LEU A 259 -10.24 6.03 -2.44
CA LEU A 259 -8.96 6.23 -3.09
C LEU A 259 -7.96 5.22 -2.53
N THR A 260 -7.26 4.50 -3.40
CA THR A 260 -6.39 3.39 -2.99
C THR A 260 -4.91 3.65 -3.25
N THR A 261 -4.60 4.59 -4.14
CA THR A 261 -3.21 4.90 -4.51
C THR A 261 -3.04 6.36 -4.89
N ILE A 262 -1.82 6.88 -4.72
CA ILE A 262 -1.46 8.25 -5.11
C ILE A 262 -0.01 8.31 -5.59
N ALA A 263 0.23 9.12 -6.61
CA ALA A 263 1.57 9.50 -7.05
C ALA A 263 1.63 11.01 -7.31
N CYS A 264 2.76 11.64 -6.95
CA CYS A 264 3.02 13.04 -7.21
C CYS A 264 4.41 13.19 -7.82
N ASP A 265 4.50 13.89 -8.94
CA ASP A 265 5.77 14.31 -9.56
C ASP A 265 6.17 15.73 -9.16
N ALA A 266 5.22 16.52 -8.64
CA ALA A 266 5.43 17.85 -8.09
C ALA A 266 4.42 18.16 -6.96
N PRO A 267 4.66 19.18 -6.11
CA PRO A 267 3.74 19.57 -5.04
C PRO A 267 2.35 20.02 -5.51
N ASP A 268 2.25 20.46 -6.75
CA ASP A 268 1.05 20.93 -7.42
C ASP A 268 0.54 19.96 -8.51
N HIS A 269 1.16 18.79 -8.62
CA HIS A 269 0.79 17.80 -9.61
C HIS A 269 0.78 16.39 -9.03
N CYS A 270 -0.42 15.89 -8.72
CA CYS A 270 -0.64 14.54 -8.21
C CYS A 270 -1.79 13.85 -8.94
N LEU A 271 -1.71 12.55 -9.01
CA LEU A 271 -2.76 11.68 -9.51
C LEU A 271 -3.10 10.62 -8.46
N ALA A 272 -4.35 10.56 -8.05
CA ALA A 272 -4.87 9.53 -7.17
C ALA A 272 -5.79 8.58 -7.97
N GLY A 273 -5.68 7.30 -7.68
CA GLY A 273 -6.50 6.24 -8.25
C GLY A 273 -7.38 5.60 -7.20
N GLY A 274 -8.53 5.05 -7.62
CA GLY A 274 -9.44 4.40 -6.71
C GLY A 274 -10.56 3.65 -7.40
N ILE A 275 -11.51 3.18 -6.60
CA ILE A 275 -12.69 2.47 -7.07
C ILE A 275 -13.97 3.12 -6.53
N TYR A 276 -15.05 2.98 -7.28
CA TYR A 276 -16.37 3.41 -6.84
C TYR A 276 -17.45 2.41 -7.24
N ARG A 277 -18.56 2.43 -6.52
CA ARG A 277 -19.81 1.75 -6.85
C ARG A 277 -20.89 2.79 -7.10
N SER A 278 -21.76 2.51 -8.06
CA SER A 278 -23.00 3.23 -8.29
C SER A 278 -24.18 2.42 -7.72
N THR A 279 -25.34 2.53 -8.30
CA THR A 279 -26.50 1.68 -7.99
C THR A 279 -26.34 0.22 -8.42
N SER A 280 -25.38 -0.07 -9.30
CA SER A 280 -24.95 -1.42 -9.66
C SER A 280 -23.95 -1.95 -8.62
N PRO A 281 -23.93 -3.26 -8.30
CA PRO A 281 -22.90 -3.86 -7.43
C PRO A 281 -21.51 -3.90 -8.07
N THR A 282 -21.38 -3.55 -9.34
CA THR A 282 -20.11 -3.54 -10.08
C THR A 282 -19.22 -2.42 -9.59
N GLU A 283 -17.96 -2.74 -9.36
CA GLU A 283 -16.92 -1.76 -9.06
C GLU A 283 -16.34 -1.18 -10.35
N HIS A 284 -16.10 0.12 -10.33
CA HIS A 284 -15.51 0.86 -11.43
C HIS A 284 -14.27 1.60 -10.94
N ALA A 285 -13.22 1.61 -11.74
CA ALA A 285 -12.05 2.42 -11.48
C ALA A 285 -12.33 3.90 -11.76
N TYR A 286 -11.70 4.79 -10.99
CA TYR A 286 -11.67 6.22 -11.25
C TYR A 286 -10.34 6.82 -10.84
N SER A 287 -10.06 8.02 -11.34
CA SER A 287 -8.91 8.79 -10.94
C SER A 287 -9.26 10.25 -10.67
N ALA A 288 -8.48 10.88 -9.80
CA ALA A 288 -8.59 12.30 -9.48
C ALA A 288 -7.20 12.95 -9.58
N ARG A 289 -7.15 14.14 -10.17
CA ARG A 289 -5.92 14.92 -10.33
C ARG A 289 -5.94 16.16 -9.46
N TRP A 290 -4.81 16.44 -8.84
CA TRP A 290 -4.49 17.68 -8.14
C TRP A 290 -3.74 18.64 -9.08
N ASP A 291 -4.16 19.89 -9.14
CA ASP A 291 -3.56 20.95 -9.97
C ASP A 291 -2.85 22.03 -9.13
N GLY A 292 -2.61 21.75 -7.84
CA GLY A 292 -2.08 22.72 -6.89
C GLY A 292 -3.14 23.49 -6.10
N THR A 293 -4.40 23.46 -6.53
CA THR A 293 -5.50 24.20 -5.92
C THR A 293 -6.73 23.35 -5.66
N THR A 294 -7.08 22.45 -6.59
CA THR A 294 -8.29 21.64 -6.53
C THR A 294 -8.06 20.20 -7.00
N TRP A 295 -8.82 19.28 -6.42
CA TRP A 295 -8.93 17.93 -6.90
C TRP A 295 -10.08 17.79 -7.89
N THR A 296 -9.82 17.22 -9.06
CA THR A 296 -10.82 17.02 -10.10
C THR A 296 -10.80 15.57 -10.60
N ILE A 297 -11.99 14.99 -10.87
CA ILE A 297 -12.10 13.68 -11.53
C ILE A 297 -11.55 13.80 -12.95
N VAL A 298 -10.70 12.85 -13.33
CA VAL A 298 -10.21 12.73 -14.70
C VAL A 298 -10.74 11.45 -15.34
N PRO A 299 -11.13 11.50 -16.63
CA PRO A 299 -11.57 10.31 -17.34
C PRO A 299 -10.45 9.25 -17.41
N MET A 300 -10.78 8.01 -17.10
CA MET A 300 -9.89 6.87 -17.33
C MET A 300 -10.10 6.35 -18.75
N PRO A 301 -9.06 6.28 -19.60
CA PRO A 301 -9.17 5.63 -20.91
C PRO A 301 -9.51 4.14 -20.70
N GLY A 302 -10.62 3.68 -21.30
CA GLY A 302 -10.99 2.27 -21.25
C GLY A 302 -11.69 1.82 -19.97
N GLY A 303 -12.32 2.69 -19.23
CA GLY A 303 -13.22 2.32 -18.14
C GLY A 303 -14.24 1.29 -18.64
N ILE A 304 -14.18 0.06 -18.13
CA ILE A 304 -15.17 -0.99 -18.36
C ILE A 304 -16.49 -0.47 -17.77
N GLY A 305 -17.33 0.13 -18.59
CA GLY A 305 -18.62 0.68 -18.11
C GLY A 305 -19.18 1.80 -18.95
N SER A 306 -19.06 1.71 -20.27
CA SER A 306 -19.90 2.50 -21.20
C SER A 306 -20.45 1.58 -22.29
N ALA A 307 -21.54 0.92 -21.99
CA ALA A 307 -22.56 0.50 -22.93
C ALA A 307 -23.90 0.46 -22.20
#